data_650b873e5ccf1ec7c0e0ca250f48001d
#
_entry.id   650b873e5ccf1ec7c0e0ca250f48001d
#
_cell.length_a   1.000
_cell.length_b   1.000
_cell.length_c   1.000
_cell.angle_alpha   90.00
_cell.angle_beta   90.00
_cell.angle_gamma   90.00
#
_symmetry.space_group_name_H-M   'P 1'
#
loop_
_entity.id
_entity.type
_entity.pdbx_description
1 polymer ?
#
loop_
_entity_poly.entity_id
_entity_poly.type
_entity_poly.pdbx_seq_one_letter_code
_entity_poly.pdbx_strand_id
1 'polypeptide(L)'
;KCVEIENPMMPGQKVVAVPVPKIDTAIIHVQQASPDGTCIIMGDEFHDIDIAIAARKTIVTCEEIVSDEFIRRDPTKTRIFGECVQAVVKAPYGAWPAQCYDYYDDDDAGLKEYDKASKYQDAEDAVKQLEKAAAKAAKALEKAPEDEKLKLAAENAQKAFELAKSGEKIPETFKDFLEKWVYSCEDQSALLDKLGGSRLMRLKNEPHLGYSTTH
;
A
#
# COMPACT_ATOMS: atom_id res chain seq x y z
N LYS A 1 -0.12 23.11 1.46
CA LYS A 1 0.84 24.22 1.78
C LYS A 1 0.63 24.58 3.24
N CYS A 2 1.63 24.37 4.09
CA CYS A 2 1.59 24.80 5.50
C CYS A 2 1.89 26.30 5.59
N VAL A 3 1.25 26.98 6.52
CA VAL A 3 1.43 28.42 6.77
C VAL A 3 1.75 28.63 8.25
N GLU A 4 2.81 29.37 8.54
CA GLU A 4 3.11 29.81 9.89
C GLU A 4 2.20 30.99 10.24
N ILE A 5 1.48 30.87 11.35
CA ILE A 5 0.58 31.91 11.86
C ILE A 5 0.88 32.18 13.34
N GLU A 6 0.54 33.36 13.82
CA GLU A 6 0.52 33.62 15.25
C GLU A 6 -0.60 32.78 15.91
N ASN A 7 -0.28 32.18 17.06
CA ASN A 7 -1.26 31.37 17.79
C ASN A 7 -2.38 32.28 18.35
N PRO A 8 -3.63 32.18 17.87
CA PRO A 8 -4.70 33.05 18.32
C PRO A 8 -5.07 32.85 19.81
N MET A 9 -4.67 31.72 20.41
CA MET A 9 -4.93 31.39 21.80
C MET A 9 -3.79 31.77 22.74
N MET A 10 -2.58 31.96 22.20
CA MET A 10 -1.37 32.27 22.94
C MET A 10 -0.53 33.32 22.19
N PRO A 11 -0.81 34.62 22.37
CA PRO A 11 -0.06 35.70 21.72
C PRO A 11 1.44 35.60 21.95
N GLY A 12 2.21 35.85 20.88
CA GLY A 12 3.69 35.74 20.90
C GLY A 12 4.22 34.33 20.57
N GLN A 13 3.37 33.32 20.44
CA GLN A 13 3.75 32.01 19.94
C GLN A 13 3.38 31.84 18.47
N LYS A 14 4.23 31.16 17.71
CA LYS A 14 3.95 30.80 16.32
C LYS A 14 3.58 29.33 16.22
N VAL A 15 2.59 29.04 15.39
CA VAL A 15 2.14 27.67 15.08
C VAL A 15 2.05 27.47 13.59
N VAL A 16 2.17 26.23 13.14
CA VAL A 16 2.00 25.86 11.73
C VAL A 16 0.56 25.45 11.51
N ALA A 17 -0.15 26.22 10.72
CA ALA A 17 -1.50 25.87 10.26
C ALA A 17 -1.39 24.98 9.00
N VAL A 18 -2.07 23.84 9.06
CA VAL A 18 -2.17 22.89 7.94
C VAL A 18 -3.63 22.83 7.52
N PRO A 19 -3.96 23.09 6.23
CA PRO A 19 -5.32 22.96 5.77
C PRO A 19 -5.78 21.50 5.80
N VAL A 20 -7.00 21.26 6.25
CA VAL A 20 -7.60 19.92 6.19
C VAL A 20 -7.74 19.49 4.72
N PRO A 21 -7.24 18.32 4.32
CA PRO A 21 -7.42 17.82 2.97
C PRO A 21 -8.91 17.55 2.71
N LYS A 22 -9.36 17.86 1.49
CA LYS A 22 -10.71 17.48 1.04
C LYS A 22 -10.62 16.06 0.50
N ILE A 23 -11.25 15.12 1.18
CA ILE A 23 -11.30 13.71 0.78
C ILE A 23 -12.65 13.45 0.16
N ASP A 24 -12.69 13.15 -1.13
CA ASP A 24 -13.93 12.81 -1.82
C ASP A 24 -14.39 11.40 -1.52
N THR A 25 -13.47 10.44 -1.57
CA THR A 25 -13.77 9.03 -1.29
C THR A 25 -12.63 8.42 -0.48
N ALA A 26 -12.96 7.81 0.65
CA ALA A 26 -12.10 6.92 1.41
C ALA A 26 -12.36 5.48 1.01
N ILE A 27 -11.29 4.67 0.92
CA ILE A 27 -11.37 3.23 0.77
C ILE A 27 -10.54 2.66 1.93
N ILE A 28 -11.20 1.90 2.81
CA ILE A 28 -10.59 1.39 4.04
C ILE A 28 -10.79 -0.12 4.10
N HIS A 29 -9.73 -0.85 4.44
CA HIS A 29 -9.81 -2.30 4.66
C HIS A 29 -9.85 -2.60 6.15
N VAL A 30 -10.82 -3.41 6.58
CA VAL A 30 -11.04 -3.77 7.98
C VAL A 30 -11.18 -5.27 8.14
N GLN A 31 -11.01 -5.76 9.36
CA GLN A 31 -11.18 -7.17 9.64
C GLN A 31 -12.65 -7.60 9.52
N GLN A 32 -13.56 -6.87 10.16
CA GLN A 32 -14.98 -7.24 10.18
C GLN A 32 -15.86 -6.01 9.99
N ALA A 33 -16.92 -6.17 9.22
CA ALA A 33 -17.94 -5.15 9.04
C ALA A 33 -19.33 -5.78 9.02
N SER A 34 -20.33 -5.07 9.52
CA SER A 34 -21.73 -5.47 9.36
C SER A 34 -22.34 -4.83 8.11
N PRO A 35 -23.49 -5.36 7.64
CA PRO A 35 -24.16 -4.81 6.46
C PRO A 35 -24.59 -3.33 6.60
N ASP A 36 -24.78 -2.83 7.82
CA ASP A 36 -25.09 -1.43 8.09
C ASP A 36 -23.86 -0.50 7.98
N GLY A 37 -22.65 -1.05 7.79
CA GLY A 37 -21.41 -0.29 7.67
C GLY A 37 -20.63 -0.15 8.97
N THR A 38 -21.11 -0.67 10.09
CA THR A 38 -20.38 -0.63 11.35
C THR A 38 -19.18 -1.58 11.30
N CYS A 39 -17.98 -1.10 11.65
CA CYS A 39 -16.74 -1.84 11.48
C CYS A 39 -15.99 -2.09 12.78
N ILE A 40 -15.35 -3.25 12.84
CA ILE A 40 -14.37 -3.62 13.85
C ILE A 40 -12.98 -3.56 13.20
N ILE A 41 -12.07 -2.80 13.80
CA ILE A 41 -10.65 -2.79 13.46
C ILE A 41 -9.89 -3.39 14.64
N MET A 42 -9.04 -4.36 14.36
CA MET A 42 -8.16 -5.02 15.34
C MET A 42 -6.73 -4.54 15.12
N GLY A 43 -6.01 -4.25 16.20
CA GLY A 43 -4.65 -3.71 16.14
C GLY A 43 -4.61 -2.20 15.98
N ASP A 44 -3.60 -1.69 15.27
CA ASP A 44 -3.39 -0.26 15.09
C ASP A 44 -4.35 0.32 14.04
N GLU A 45 -4.95 1.45 14.38
CA GLU A 45 -5.98 2.09 13.58
C GLU A 45 -5.45 3.23 12.71
N PHE A 46 -4.25 3.75 13.06
CA PHE A 46 -3.61 4.91 12.43
C PHE A 46 -4.59 6.07 12.20
N HIS A 47 -4.88 6.38 10.92
CA HIS A 47 -5.78 7.45 10.52
C HIS A 47 -7.10 6.98 9.92
N ASP A 48 -7.41 5.69 9.99
CA ASP A 48 -8.57 5.10 9.32
C ASP A 48 -9.88 5.72 9.78
N ILE A 49 -10.02 5.94 11.09
CA ILE A 49 -11.21 6.57 11.68
C ILE A 49 -11.33 8.03 11.22
N ASP A 50 -10.22 8.78 11.29
CA ASP A 50 -10.20 10.19 10.91
C ASP A 50 -10.52 10.35 9.41
N ILE A 51 -10.00 9.47 8.57
CA ILE A 51 -10.25 9.46 7.13
C ILE A 51 -11.70 9.10 6.84
N ALA A 52 -12.26 8.09 7.54
CA ALA A 52 -13.67 7.72 7.39
C ALA A 52 -14.63 8.88 7.73
N ILE A 53 -14.33 9.61 8.79
CA ILE A 53 -15.15 10.76 9.24
C ILE A 53 -14.97 11.98 8.32
N ALA A 54 -13.74 12.21 7.84
CA ALA A 54 -13.42 13.38 7.02
C ALA A 54 -13.85 13.24 5.55
N ALA A 55 -14.04 12.03 5.05
CA ALA A 55 -14.40 11.77 3.66
C ALA A 55 -15.87 12.07 3.39
N ARG A 56 -16.17 12.48 2.15
CA ARG A 56 -17.55 12.64 1.70
C ARG A 56 -18.27 11.30 1.48
N LYS A 57 -17.50 10.27 1.13
CA LYS A 57 -17.96 8.89 0.95
C LYS A 57 -16.88 7.95 1.48
N THR A 58 -17.30 6.89 2.15
CA THR A 58 -16.41 5.83 2.60
C THR A 58 -16.89 4.48 2.09
N ILE A 59 -16.00 3.78 1.43
CA ILE A 59 -16.18 2.39 1.00
C ILE A 59 -15.30 1.53 1.90
N VAL A 60 -15.90 0.54 2.55
CA VAL A 60 -15.19 -0.41 3.39
C VAL A 60 -15.07 -1.73 2.66
N THR A 61 -13.87 -2.26 2.57
CA THR A 61 -13.61 -3.66 2.24
C THR A 61 -13.30 -4.42 3.53
N CYS A 62 -13.73 -5.67 3.65
CA CYS A 62 -13.53 -6.43 4.88
C CYS A 62 -13.20 -7.90 4.61
N GLU A 63 -12.50 -8.51 5.56
CA GLU A 63 -12.24 -9.95 5.55
C GLU A 63 -13.53 -10.75 5.76
N GLU A 64 -14.37 -10.28 6.70
CA GLU A 64 -15.62 -10.95 7.05
C GLU A 64 -16.77 -9.96 7.16
N ILE A 65 -17.93 -10.32 6.58
CA ILE A 65 -19.19 -9.68 6.90
C ILE A 65 -19.82 -10.44 8.07
N VAL A 66 -20.06 -9.71 9.17
CA VAL A 66 -20.66 -10.24 10.42
C VAL A 66 -22.04 -9.64 10.63
N SER A 67 -22.85 -10.23 11.53
CA SER A 67 -24.17 -9.65 11.83
C SER A 67 -24.06 -8.44 12.75
N ASP A 68 -25.07 -7.57 12.71
CA ASP A 68 -25.16 -6.40 13.61
C ASP A 68 -25.18 -6.83 15.08
N GLU A 69 -25.82 -7.97 15.39
CA GLU A 69 -25.87 -8.53 16.74
C GLU A 69 -24.47 -8.95 17.20
N PHE A 70 -23.62 -9.46 16.29
CA PHE A 70 -22.25 -9.81 16.61
C PHE A 70 -21.47 -8.57 17.07
N ILE A 71 -21.60 -7.45 16.38
CA ILE A 71 -20.94 -6.20 16.76
C ILE A 71 -21.51 -5.65 18.07
N ARG A 72 -22.83 -5.65 18.23
CA ARG A 72 -23.50 -5.16 19.44
C ARG A 72 -23.16 -5.92 20.71
N ARG A 73 -22.65 -7.15 20.61
CA ARG A 73 -22.22 -7.93 21.79
C ARG A 73 -21.01 -7.32 22.49
N ASP A 74 -20.14 -6.63 21.72
CA ASP A 74 -18.96 -5.93 22.26
C ASP A 74 -18.76 -4.60 21.54
N PRO A 75 -19.52 -3.58 21.89
CA PRO A 75 -19.44 -2.28 21.22
C PRO A 75 -18.12 -1.56 21.45
N THR A 76 -17.29 -2.02 22.41
CA THR A 76 -15.95 -1.45 22.66
C THR A 76 -14.99 -1.69 21.51
N LYS A 77 -15.26 -2.65 20.63
CA LYS A 77 -14.47 -2.96 19.43
C LYS A 77 -14.88 -2.16 18.19
N THR A 78 -16.04 -1.48 18.24
CA THR A 78 -16.48 -0.63 17.14
C THR A 78 -15.52 0.53 16.95
N ARG A 79 -15.06 0.73 15.70
CA ARG A 79 -14.14 1.81 15.33
C ARG A 79 -14.72 2.76 14.30
N ILE A 80 -15.38 2.25 13.28
CA ILE A 80 -16.07 3.06 12.28
C ILE A 80 -17.57 2.81 12.43
N PHE A 81 -18.35 3.90 12.50
CA PHE A 81 -19.81 3.82 12.60
C PHE A 81 -20.44 3.75 11.21
N GLY A 82 -21.50 2.98 11.10
CA GLY A 82 -22.19 2.74 9.83
C GLY A 82 -22.66 4.01 9.11
N GLU A 83 -22.97 5.08 9.86
CA GLU A 83 -23.36 6.38 9.30
C GLU A 83 -22.25 7.00 8.41
N CYS A 84 -20.99 6.66 8.65
CA CYS A 84 -19.87 7.15 7.83
C CYS A 84 -19.65 6.31 6.56
N VAL A 85 -20.29 5.13 6.44
CA VAL A 85 -20.00 4.13 5.40
C VAL A 85 -21.13 4.04 4.40
N GLN A 86 -20.82 4.15 3.12
CA GLN A 86 -21.80 4.07 2.03
C GLN A 86 -21.84 2.71 1.34
N ALA A 87 -20.76 1.91 1.47
CA ALA A 87 -20.71 0.57 0.91
C ALA A 87 -19.77 -0.34 1.71
N VAL A 88 -20.18 -1.60 1.89
CA VAL A 88 -19.39 -2.67 2.47
C VAL A 88 -19.18 -3.77 1.43
N VAL A 89 -17.93 -4.18 1.24
CA VAL A 89 -17.54 -5.18 0.26
C VAL A 89 -16.73 -6.28 0.93
N LYS A 90 -17.16 -7.52 0.83
CA LYS A 90 -16.36 -8.66 1.30
C LYS A 90 -15.17 -8.89 0.35
N ALA A 91 -13.95 -8.79 0.86
CA ALA A 91 -12.71 -8.93 0.10
C ALA A 91 -11.64 -9.64 0.94
N PRO A 92 -11.74 -10.96 1.14
CA PRO A 92 -10.72 -11.72 1.89
C PRO A 92 -9.33 -11.52 1.30
N TYR A 93 -8.32 -11.37 2.14
CA TYR A 93 -6.96 -10.97 1.76
C TYR A 93 -6.90 -9.61 1.02
N GLY A 94 -7.83 -8.71 1.32
CA GLY A 94 -7.93 -7.41 0.63
C GLY A 94 -6.80 -6.44 0.97
N ALA A 95 -6.04 -6.66 2.04
CA ALA A 95 -4.83 -5.89 2.35
C ALA A 95 -3.56 -6.44 1.67
N TRP A 96 -3.63 -7.63 1.03
CA TRP A 96 -2.46 -8.19 0.35
C TRP A 96 -1.81 -7.16 -0.60
N PRO A 97 -0.48 -7.05 -0.65
CA PRO A 97 0.55 -7.90 -0.04
C PRO A 97 0.93 -7.55 1.42
N ALA A 98 0.28 -6.57 2.04
CA ALA A 98 0.47 -6.22 3.45
C ALA A 98 -0.35 -7.13 4.37
N GLN A 99 -0.04 -7.08 5.66
CA GLN A 99 -0.72 -7.84 6.68
C GLN A 99 -2.15 -7.34 6.96
N CYS A 100 -2.99 -8.23 7.47
CA CYS A 100 -4.23 -7.90 8.16
C CYS A 100 -4.17 -8.55 9.54
N TYR A 101 -3.98 -7.75 10.57
CA TYR A 101 -3.78 -8.23 11.93
C TYR A 101 -4.86 -9.22 12.34
N ASP A 102 -4.47 -10.32 12.99
CA ASP A 102 -5.31 -11.47 13.41
C ASP A 102 -5.82 -12.36 12.26
N TYR A 103 -5.59 -12.01 10.99
CA TYR A 103 -6.01 -12.78 9.82
C TYR A 103 -4.83 -13.37 9.04
N TYR A 104 -3.87 -12.56 8.65
CA TYR A 104 -2.69 -12.99 7.89
C TYR A 104 -1.54 -11.98 7.98
N ASP A 105 -0.33 -12.51 7.81
CA ASP A 105 0.91 -11.76 7.82
C ASP A 105 1.26 -11.17 6.45
N ASP A 106 2.27 -10.32 6.42
CA ASP A 106 2.85 -9.75 5.20
C ASP A 106 3.33 -10.84 4.24
N ASP A 107 3.08 -10.62 2.96
CA ASP A 107 3.66 -11.42 1.89
C ASP A 107 4.96 -10.79 1.41
N ASP A 108 6.06 -11.18 2.02
CA ASP A 108 7.41 -10.70 1.69
C ASP A 108 7.75 -10.79 0.19
N ALA A 109 7.29 -11.83 -0.50
CA ALA A 109 7.53 -11.98 -1.93
C ALA A 109 6.71 -10.97 -2.72
N GLY A 110 5.44 -10.77 -2.35
CA GLY A 110 4.55 -9.78 -2.96
C GLY A 110 5.02 -8.36 -2.69
N LEU A 111 5.45 -8.05 -1.48
CA LEU A 111 6.01 -6.74 -1.12
C LEU A 111 7.28 -6.42 -1.91
N LYS A 112 8.18 -7.39 -2.06
CA LYS A 112 9.40 -7.23 -2.87
C LYS A 112 9.10 -7.04 -4.37
N GLU A 113 8.09 -7.74 -4.87
CA GLU A 113 7.62 -7.57 -6.25
C GLU A 113 7.04 -6.15 -6.44
N TYR A 114 6.15 -5.73 -5.55
CA TYR A 114 5.58 -4.38 -5.54
C TYR A 114 6.66 -3.29 -5.45
N ASP A 115 7.62 -3.42 -4.52
CA ASP A 115 8.72 -2.46 -4.36
C ASP A 115 9.59 -2.34 -5.62
N LYS A 116 9.84 -3.45 -6.31
CA LYS A 116 10.57 -3.41 -7.59
C LYS A 116 9.76 -2.72 -8.68
N ALA A 117 8.50 -3.07 -8.82
CA ALA A 117 7.62 -2.53 -9.85
C ALA A 117 7.32 -1.05 -9.63
N SER A 118 7.12 -0.62 -8.38
CA SER A 118 6.77 0.76 -8.02
C SER A 118 7.84 1.80 -8.36
N LYS A 119 9.08 1.36 -8.66
CA LYS A 119 10.18 2.26 -9.07
C LYS A 119 9.94 2.94 -10.41
N TYR A 120 9.19 2.30 -11.29
CA TYR A 120 8.91 2.78 -12.64
C TYR A 120 7.41 2.72 -12.92
N GLN A 121 6.83 3.83 -13.38
CA GLN A 121 5.39 3.88 -13.69
C GLN A 121 5.06 3.02 -14.92
N ASP A 122 5.84 3.19 -15.98
CA ASP A 122 5.74 2.49 -17.25
C ASP A 122 7.11 2.34 -17.91
N ALA A 123 7.15 1.71 -19.08
CA ALA A 123 8.37 1.46 -19.82
C ALA A 123 9.10 2.76 -20.23
N GLU A 124 8.38 3.82 -20.57
CA GLU A 124 9.00 5.11 -20.93
C GLU A 124 9.64 5.77 -19.72
N ASP A 125 8.98 5.73 -18.57
CA ASP A 125 9.51 6.25 -17.32
C ASP A 125 10.74 5.44 -16.88
N ALA A 126 10.72 4.11 -17.03
CA ALA A 126 11.85 3.25 -16.75
C ALA A 126 13.10 3.67 -17.57
N VAL A 127 12.95 3.87 -18.87
CA VAL A 127 14.05 4.32 -19.73
C VAL A 127 14.58 5.69 -19.29
N LYS A 128 13.69 6.66 -19.02
CA LYS A 128 14.08 8.01 -18.56
C LYS A 128 14.82 8.00 -17.22
N GLN A 129 14.36 7.18 -16.29
CA GLN A 129 14.99 7.08 -14.95
C GLN A 129 16.35 6.37 -15.02
N LEU A 130 16.47 5.32 -15.83
CA LEU A 130 17.74 4.63 -16.08
C LEU A 130 18.75 5.54 -16.77
N GLU A 131 18.34 6.36 -17.73
CA GLU A 131 19.19 7.39 -18.35
C GLU A 131 19.75 8.36 -17.31
N LYS A 132 18.87 8.90 -16.44
CA LYS A 132 19.28 9.80 -15.35
C LYS A 132 20.25 9.11 -14.38
N ALA A 133 20.00 7.84 -14.06
CA ALA A 133 20.86 7.07 -13.19
C ALA A 133 22.24 6.83 -13.81
N ALA A 134 22.30 6.47 -15.09
CA ALA A 134 23.55 6.31 -15.83
C ALA A 134 24.36 7.63 -15.89
N ALA A 135 23.71 8.74 -16.20
CA ALA A 135 24.34 10.07 -16.21
C ALA A 135 24.86 10.47 -14.81
N LYS A 136 24.10 10.16 -13.76
CA LYS A 136 24.52 10.42 -12.36
C LYS A 136 25.72 9.58 -11.97
N ALA A 137 25.75 8.30 -12.33
CA ALA A 137 26.85 7.40 -12.05
C ALA A 137 28.13 7.81 -12.82
N ALA A 138 28.01 8.20 -14.08
CA ALA A 138 29.13 8.73 -14.87
C ALA A 138 29.74 9.98 -14.22
N LYS A 139 28.91 10.96 -13.80
CA LYS A 139 29.38 12.16 -13.09
C LYS A 139 30.04 11.87 -11.74
N ALA A 140 29.60 10.82 -11.05
CA ALA A 140 30.25 10.38 -9.80
C ALA A 140 31.64 9.78 -10.07
N LEU A 141 31.77 9.01 -11.13
CA LEU A 141 33.03 8.44 -11.58
C LEU A 141 34.05 9.51 -12.02
N GLU A 142 33.60 10.57 -12.70
CA GLU A 142 34.46 11.72 -13.08
C GLU A 142 35.11 12.38 -11.86
N LYS A 143 34.44 12.40 -10.71
CA LYS A 143 34.95 13.00 -9.45
C LYS A 143 35.95 12.10 -8.71
N ALA A 144 35.86 10.79 -8.91
CA ALA A 144 36.73 9.79 -8.26
C ALA A 144 37.03 8.66 -9.26
N PRO A 145 37.89 8.91 -10.26
CA PRO A 145 38.12 7.97 -11.37
C PRO A 145 38.86 6.70 -10.98
N GLU A 146 39.50 6.69 -9.82
CA GLU A 146 40.22 5.50 -9.31
C GLU A 146 39.37 4.58 -8.46
N ASP A 147 38.10 4.94 -8.16
CA ASP A 147 37.20 4.13 -7.34
C ASP A 147 36.60 3.01 -8.19
N GLU A 148 37.07 1.77 -7.98
CA GLU A 148 36.57 0.59 -8.70
C GLU A 148 35.09 0.32 -8.49
N LYS A 149 34.54 0.67 -7.32
CA LYS A 149 33.10 0.51 -7.06
C LYS A 149 32.26 1.46 -7.90
N LEU A 150 32.74 2.69 -8.09
CA LEU A 150 32.09 3.67 -8.94
C LEU A 150 32.22 3.31 -10.43
N LYS A 151 33.36 2.75 -10.87
CA LYS A 151 33.51 2.20 -12.22
C LYS A 151 32.47 1.13 -12.51
N LEU A 152 32.39 0.12 -11.64
CA LEU A 152 31.43 -0.97 -11.79
C LEU A 152 29.98 -0.47 -11.74
N ALA A 153 29.66 0.49 -10.86
CA ALA A 153 28.33 1.08 -10.77
C ALA A 153 27.95 1.85 -12.05
N ALA A 154 28.87 2.60 -12.63
CA ALA A 154 28.65 3.33 -13.86
C ALA A 154 28.45 2.40 -15.06
N GLU A 155 29.27 1.36 -15.19
CA GLU A 155 29.12 0.34 -16.23
C GLU A 155 27.78 -0.40 -16.14
N ASN A 156 27.38 -0.81 -14.93
CA ASN A 156 26.10 -1.48 -14.71
C ASN A 156 24.90 -0.55 -15.02
N ALA A 157 24.97 0.70 -14.62
CA ALA A 157 23.92 1.68 -14.90
C ALA A 157 23.79 1.96 -16.40
N GLN A 158 24.92 2.12 -17.11
CA GLN A 158 24.94 2.32 -18.56
C GLN A 158 24.37 1.11 -19.30
N LYS A 159 24.82 -0.09 -18.93
CA LYS A 159 24.30 -1.33 -19.53
C LYS A 159 22.81 -1.51 -19.32
N ALA A 160 22.31 -1.21 -18.12
CA ALA A 160 20.87 -1.28 -17.82
C ALA A 160 20.08 -0.30 -18.68
N PHE A 161 20.56 0.91 -18.86
CA PHE A 161 19.94 1.92 -19.71
C PHE A 161 19.92 1.47 -21.19
N GLU A 162 21.03 0.97 -21.73
CA GLU A 162 21.10 0.51 -23.13
C GLU A 162 20.14 -0.65 -23.40
N LEU A 163 20.08 -1.66 -22.50
CA LEU A 163 19.13 -2.77 -22.59
C LEU A 163 17.67 -2.32 -22.53
N ALA A 164 17.36 -1.34 -21.69
CA ALA A 164 16.02 -0.79 -21.62
C ALA A 164 15.66 0.03 -22.85
N LYS A 165 16.60 0.81 -23.36
CA LYS A 165 16.44 1.65 -24.58
C LYS A 165 16.27 0.79 -25.84
N SER A 166 16.97 -0.34 -25.93
CA SER A 166 16.80 -1.28 -27.06
C SER A 166 15.54 -2.11 -26.98
N GLY A 167 14.85 -2.13 -25.81
CA GLY A 167 13.71 -2.97 -25.55
C GLY A 167 14.03 -4.43 -25.23
N GLU A 168 15.33 -4.78 -25.17
CA GLU A 168 15.75 -6.16 -24.86
C GLU A 168 15.45 -6.57 -23.42
N LYS A 169 15.56 -5.61 -22.47
CA LYS A 169 15.29 -5.85 -21.06
C LYS A 169 14.77 -4.59 -20.37
N ILE A 170 13.46 -4.43 -20.32
CA ILE A 170 12.80 -3.39 -19.54
C ILE A 170 12.54 -3.97 -18.14
N PRO A 171 12.84 -3.24 -17.04
CA PRO A 171 12.44 -3.64 -15.70
C PRO A 171 10.93 -3.77 -15.60
N GLU A 172 10.45 -4.66 -14.73
CA GLU A 172 9.01 -4.72 -14.38
C GLU A 172 8.54 -3.36 -13.85
N THR A 173 7.43 -2.87 -14.40
CA THR A 173 6.89 -1.55 -14.08
C THR A 173 5.65 -1.67 -13.21
N PHE A 174 5.22 -0.55 -12.61
CA PHE A 174 3.98 -0.53 -11.83
C PHE A 174 2.76 -0.88 -12.68
N LYS A 175 2.77 -0.48 -13.94
CA LYS A 175 1.72 -0.87 -14.89
C LYS A 175 1.68 -2.39 -15.11
N ASP A 176 2.82 -3.06 -15.23
CA ASP A 176 2.90 -4.51 -15.37
C ASP A 176 2.40 -5.22 -14.11
N PHE A 177 2.77 -4.69 -12.93
CA PHE A 177 2.27 -5.20 -11.65
C PHE A 177 0.75 -5.08 -11.54
N LEU A 178 0.18 -3.92 -11.90
CA LEU A 178 -1.27 -3.73 -11.90
C LEU A 178 -1.97 -4.65 -12.92
N GLU A 179 -1.40 -4.80 -14.11
CA GLU A 179 -1.95 -5.74 -15.12
C GLU A 179 -1.95 -7.16 -14.59
N LYS A 180 -0.85 -7.57 -13.97
CA LYS A 180 -0.71 -8.92 -13.43
C LYS A 180 -1.66 -9.20 -12.27
N TRP A 181 -1.77 -8.31 -11.30
CA TRP A 181 -2.42 -8.60 -10.02
C TRP A 181 -3.81 -7.96 -9.84
N VAL A 182 -4.12 -6.95 -10.66
CA VAL A 182 -5.38 -6.20 -10.55
C VAL A 182 -6.22 -6.39 -11.79
N TYR A 183 -5.76 -5.91 -12.95
CA TYR A 183 -6.61 -5.85 -14.15
C TYR A 183 -6.86 -7.21 -14.81
N SER A 184 -5.98 -8.18 -14.62
CA SER A 184 -6.20 -9.55 -15.11
C SER A 184 -7.09 -10.41 -14.20
N CYS A 185 -7.51 -9.87 -13.06
CA CYS A 185 -8.42 -10.53 -12.13
C CYS A 185 -9.82 -9.92 -12.27
N GLU A 186 -10.79 -10.72 -12.66
CA GLU A 186 -12.18 -10.25 -12.85
C GLU A 186 -12.84 -9.91 -11.51
N ASP A 187 -12.47 -10.64 -10.46
CA ASP A 187 -13.00 -10.48 -9.12
C ASP A 187 -11.98 -10.92 -8.05
N GLN A 188 -12.38 -10.83 -6.79
CA GLN A 188 -11.57 -11.24 -5.64
C GLN A 188 -11.25 -12.74 -5.67
N SER A 189 -12.14 -13.59 -6.15
CA SER A 189 -11.90 -15.04 -6.26
C SER A 189 -10.77 -15.34 -7.25
N ALA A 190 -10.77 -14.67 -8.41
CA ALA A 190 -9.71 -14.80 -9.40
C ALA A 190 -8.34 -14.37 -8.85
N LEU A 191 -8.29 -13.33 -8.01
CA LEU A 191 -7.07 -12.93 -7.31
C LEU A 191 -6.58 -14.02 -6.34
N LEU A 192 -7.48 -14.59 -5.53
CA LEU A 192 -7.14 -15.64 -4.57
C LEU A 192 -6.66 -16.92 -5.27
N ASP A 193 -7.29 -17.31 -6.37
CA ASP A 193 -6.86 -18.44 -7.20
C ASP A 193 -5.46 -18.20 -7.76
N LYS A 194 -5.18 -17.00 -8.22
CA LYS A 194 -3.87 -16.59 -8.76
C LYS A 194 -2.77 -16.57 -7.70
N LEU A 195 -3.06 -16.13 -6.49
CA LEU A 195 -2.15 -16.22 -5.35
C LEU A 195 -1.84 -17.66 -4.99
N GLY A 196 -2.83 -18.53 -5.10
CA GLY A 196 -2.73 -19.96 -4.89
C GLY A 196 -2.83 -20.37 -3.41
N GLY A 197 -3.53 -21.50 -3.17
CA GLY A 197 -3.84 -21.97 -1.83
C GLY A 197 -2.63 -22.15 -0.91
N SER A 198 -1.50 -22.65 -1.43
CA SER A 198 -0.27 -22.84 -0.65
C SER A 198 0.33 -21.52 -0.13
N ARG A 199 0.23 -20.44 -0.93
CA ARG A 199 0.69 -19.11 -0.53
C ARG A 199 -0.23 -18.53 0.55
N LEU A 200 -1.54 -18.57 0.32
CA LEU A 200 -2.54 -18.07 1.26
C LEU A 200 -2.47 -18.81 2.60
N MET A 201 -2.29 -20.13 2.59
CA MET A 201 -2.14 -20.94 3.82
C MET A 201 -0.91 -20.56 4.63
N ARG A 202 0.21 -20.22 3.99
CA ARG A 202 1.42 -19.78 4.70
C ARG A 202 1.25 -18.42 5.36
N LEU A 203 0.48 -17.54 4.77
CA LEU A 203 0.24 -16.20 5.32
C LEU A 203 -0.78 -16.20 6.45
N LYS A 204 -1.66 -17.20 6.50
CA LYS A 204 -2.76 -17.27 7.47
C LYS A 204 -2.24 -17.34 8.89
N ASN A 205 -2.76 -16.47 9.76
CA ASN A 205 -2.41 -16.44 11.17
C ASN A 205 -2.97 -17.64 11.93
N GLU A 206 -2.21 -18.11 12.91
CA GLU A 206 -2.70 -19.08 13.89
C GLU A 206 -3.64 -18.37 14.88
N PRO A 207 -4.89 -18.82 15.04
CA PRO A 207 -5.90 -18.08 15.82
C PRO A 207 -5.52 -17.79 17.28
N HIS A 208 -4.61 -18.56 17.86
CA HIS A 208 -4.16 -18.40 19.25
C HIS A 208 -2.86 -17.62 19.39
N LEU A 209 -2.16 -17.34 18.29
CA LEU A 209 -0.90 -16.60 18.28
C LEU A 209 -1.04 -15.19 17.69
N GLY A 210 -2.00 -14.99 16.76
CA GLY A 210 -2.19 -13.74 16.05
C GLY A 210 -1.14 -13.47 14.97
N TYR A 211 -0.31 -14.46 14.61
CA TYR A 211 0.66 -14.41 13.53
C TYR A 211 0.85 -15.80 12.90
N SER A 212 1.43 -15.84 11.69
CA SER A 212 1.75 -17.09 11.00
C SER A 212 3.03 -17.73 11.55
N THR A 213 3.04 -19.05 11.67
CA THR A 213 4.21 -19.84 12.06
C THR A 213 4.89 -20.53 10.88
N THR A 214 4.37 -20.34 9.66
CA THR A 214 4.81 -21.02 8.44
C THR A 214 5.60 -20.12 7.50
N HIS A 215 6.59 -19.42 8.00
CA HIS A 215 7.52 -18.60 7.19
C HIS A 215 8.47 -19.43 6.33
#